data_0aa3878a0bec0cb35fc8b123acb7a391
#
_entry.id   0aa3878a0bec0cb35fc8b123acb7a391
#
_cell.length_a   1.000
_cell.length_b   1.000
_cell.length_c   1.000
_cell.angle_alpha   90.00
_cell.angle_beta   90.00
_cell.angle_gamma   90.00
#
_symmetry.space_group_name_H-M   'P 1'
#
loop_
_entity.id
_entity.type
_entity.pdbx_description
1 polymer ?
#
loop_
_entity_poly.entity_id
_entity_poly.type
_entity_poly.pdbx_seq_one_letter_code
_entity_poly.pdbx_strand_id
1 'polypeptide(L)'
;MCQSRLRKMSLGIIVAGMNRSVFQQIGRLLWGPRWRSEMARELSVVRATVMRWDAGTVAVPMSAWKKLGKLLRTRRAQIEHYIDKLPPEAK
;
A
#
# COMPACT_ATOMS: atom_id res chain seq x y z
N MET A 1 -21.05 12.99 -8.39
CA MET A 1 -20.85 12.38 -9.71
C MET A 1 -19.67 13.01 -10.43
N CYS A 2 -19.78 14.24 -10.82
CA CYS A 2 -18.65 14.92 -11.46
C CYS A 2 -17.42 14.94 -10.59
N GLN A 3 -17.62 15.04 -9.29
CA GLN A 3 -16.51 15.07 -8.35
C GLN A 3 -15.68 13.81 -8.38
N SER A 4 -16.30 12.65 -8.59
CA SER A 4 -15.56 11.41 -8.68
C SER A 4 -14.62 11.41 -9.85
N ARG A 5 -15.08 11.91 -10.99
CA ARG A 5 -14.25 12.00 -12.17
C ARG A 5 -13.12 12.99 -11.98
N LEU A 6 -13.44 14.13 -11.38
CA LEU A 6 -12.42 15.14 -11.08
C LEU A 6 -11.35 14.57 -10.17
N ARG A 7 -11.75 13.80 -9.19
CA ARG A 7 -10.80 13.18 -8.29
C ARG A 7 -9.86 12.24 -9.02
N LYS A 8 -10.38 11.45 -9.95
CA LYS A 8 -9.54 10.56 -10.73
C LYS A 8 -8.53 11.32 -11.57
N MET A 9 -8.96 12.40 -12.16
CA MET A 9 -8.08 13.24 -12.94
C MET A 9 -7.01 13.88 -12.06
N SER A 10 -7.42 14.36 -10.91
CA SER A 10 -6.48 14.94 -9.96
C SER A 10 -5.44 13.92 -9.51
N LEU A 11 -5.87 12.69 -9.26
CA LEU A 11 -4.95 11.62 -8.88
C LEU A 11 -3.92 11.37 -9.97
N GLY A 12 -4.33 11.44 -11.23
CA GLY A 12 -3.39 11.26 -12.32
C GLY A 12 -2.34 12.36 -12.37
N ILE A 13 -2.73 13.58 -12.00
CA ILE A 13 -1.82 14.71 -12.05
C ILE A 13 -0.86 14.72 -10.88
N ILE A 14 -1.34 14.42 -9.68
CA ILE A 14 -0.56 14.56 -8.47
C ILE A 14 -0.04 13.22 -7.95
N VAL A 15 -0.02 12.24 -8.82
CA VAL A 15 0.33 10.88 -8.43
C VAL A 15 1.73 10.78 -7.80
N ALA A 16 2.66 11.61 -8.24
CA ALA A 16 4.02 11.57 -7.73
C ALA A 16 4.06 11.81 -6.22
N GLY A 17 3.34 12.85 -5.76
CA GLY A 17 3.27 13.15 -4.34
C GLY A 17 2.41 12.15 -3.58
N MET A 18 1.28 11.76 -4.16
CA MET A 18 0.38 10.81 -3.51
C MET A 18 0.98 9.43 -3.40
N ASN A 19 1.77 9.02 -4.39
CA ASN A 19 2.39 7.70 -4.37
C ASN A 19 3.27 7.51 -3.16
N ARG A 20 4.02 8.53 -2.78
CA ARG A 20 4.89 8.45 -1.63
C ARG A 20 4.10 8.24 -0.34
N SER A 21 3.06 9.03 -0.15
CA SER A 21 2.21 8.92 1.03
C SER A 21 1.49 7.58 1.08
N VAL A 22 0.90 7.18 -0.04
CA VAL A 22 0.19 5.90 -0.14
C VAL A 22 1.16 4.75 0.09
N PHE A 23 2.35 4.83 -0.45
CA PHE A 23 3.37 3.80 -0.28
C PHE A 23 3.68 3.58 1.20
N GLN A 24 3.91 4.66 1.93
CA GLN A 24 4.18 4.59 3.36
C GLN A 24 3.00 4.00 4.14
N GLN A 25 1.80 4.43 3.81
CA GLN A 25 0.60 3.94 4.48
C GLN A 25 0.38 2.46 4.23
N ILE A 26 0.61 2.00 3.01
CA ILE A 26 0.51 0.58 2.68
C ILE A 26 1.51 -0.21 3.50
N GLY A 27 2.74 0.26 3.57
CA GLY A 27 3.77 -0.42 4.34
C GLY A 27 3.38 -0.55 5.79
N ARG A 28 2.95 0.53 6.39
CA ARG A 28 2.54 0.53 7.80
C ARG A 28 1.33 -0.35 8.04
N LEU A 29 0.40 -0.35 7.10
CA LEU A 29 -0.80 -1.18 7.23
C LEU A 29 -0.46 -2.66 7.18
N LEU A 30 0.43 -3.04 6.29
CA LEU A 30 0.78 -4.45 6.10
C LEU A 30 1.74 -4.98 7.17
N TRP A 31 2.70 -4.18 7.59
CA TRP A 31 3.79 -4.65 8.45
C TRP A 31 4.05 -3.82 9.70
N GLY A 32 3.36 -2.72 9.89
CA GLY A 32 3.54 -1.90 11.07
C GLY A 32 4.76 -1.01 11.01
N PRO A 33 5.33 -0.64 12.18
CA PRO A 33 6.41 0.36 12.21
C PRO A 33 7.69 -0.06 11.51
N ARG A 34 7.94 -1.36 11.40
CA ARG A 34 9.16 -1.86 10.73
C ARG A 34 8.90 -2.29 9.30
N TRP A 35 7.99 -1.64 8.65
CA TRP A 35 7.52 -2.04 7.33
C TRP A 35 8.60 -2.01 6.26
N ARG A 36 9.60 -1.14 6.39
CA ARG A 36 10.62 -1.02 5.34
C ARG A 36 11.42 -2.31 5.16
N SER A 37 11.84 -2.90 6.27
CA SER A 37 12.59 -4.16 6.23
C SER A 37 11.73 -5.32 5.76
N GLU A 38 10.50 -5.37 6.25
CA GLU A 38 9.58 -6.45 5.86
C GLU A 38 9.19 -6.33 4.39
N MET A 39 8.96 -5.12 3.92
CA MET A 39 8.65 -4.90 2.52
C MET A 39 9.81 -5.32 1.63
N ALA A 40 11.04 -4.98 2.00
CA ALA A 40 12.22 -5.36 1.24
C ALA A 40 12.30 -6.88 1.10
N ARG A 41 12.03 -7.59 2.19
CA ARG A 41 12.04 -9.04 2.17
C ARG A 41 10.96 -9.60 1.25
N GLU A 42 9.75 -9.08 1.37
CA GLU A 42 8.63 -9.55 0.57
C GLU A 42 8.80 -9.26 -0.92
N LEU A 43 9.36 -8.11 -1.24
CA LEU A 43 9.57 -7.72 -2.63
C LEU A 43 10.90 -8.23 -3.20
N SER A 44 11.69 -8.92 -2.38
CA SER A 44 12.99 -9.46 -2.78
C SER A 44 13.93 -8.38 -3.29
N VAL A 45 13.96 -7.26 -2.58
CA VAL A 45 14.89 -6.17 -2.88
C VAL A 45 15.67 -5.85 -1.61
N VAL A 46 16.77 -5.11 -1.77
CA VAL A 46 17.54 -4.71 -0.60
C VAL A 46 16.80 -3.57 0.13
N ARG A 47 17.04 -3.48 1.43
CA ARG A 47 16.39 -2.47 2.25
C ARG A 47 16.67 -1.06 1.74
N ALA A 48 17.88 -0.83 1.24
CA ALA A 48 18.25 0.48 0.71
C ALA A 48 17.35 0.91 -0.45
N THR A 49 16.88 -0.04 -1.26
CA THR A 49 15.96 0.26 -2.35
C THR A 49 14.64 0.77 -1.81
N VAL A 50 14.08 0.11 -0.78
CA VAL A 50 12.84 0.56 -0.16
C VAL A 50 13.02 1.93 0.47
N MET A 51 14.18 2.18 1.08
CA MET A 51 14.46 3.48 1.67
C MET A 51 14.48 4.59 0.64
N ARG A 52 15.02 4.32 -0.55
CA ARG A 52 15.03 5.30 -1.64
C ARG A 52 13.63 5.58 -2.14
N TRP A 53 12.80 4.56 -2.24
CA TRP A 53 11.40 4.74 -2.61
C TRP A 53 10.67 5.58 -1.56
N ASP A 54 10.91 5.28 -0.29
CA ASP A 54 10.29 6.00 0.81
C ASP A 54 10.73 7.47 0.84
N ALA A 55 12.00 7.73 0.55
CA ALA A 55 12.52 9.09 0.51
C ALA A 55 12.07 9.86 -0.73
N GLY A 56 11.56 9.16 -1.73
CA GLY A 56 11.11 9.81 -2.96
C GLY A 56 12.22 10.09 -3.96
N THR A 57 13.43 9.58 -3.72
CA THR A 57 14.54 9.78 -4.64
C THR A 57 14.48 8.87 -5.85
N VAL A 58 13.78 7.75 -5.72
CA VAL A 58 13.57 6.80 -6.82
C VAL A 58 12.08 6.45 -6.83
N ALA A 59 11.49 6.43 -8.01
CA ALA A 59 10.09 6.06 -8.14
C ALA A 59 9.89 4.58 -7.88
N VAL A 60 8.79 4.23 -7.24
CA VAL A 60 8.41 2.84 -7.02
C VAL A 60 8.00 2.23 -8.37
N PRO A 61 8.65 1.15 -8.81
CA PRO A 61 8.30 0.55 -10.10
C PRO A 61 6.91 -0.10 -10.06
N MET A 62 6.32 -0.21 -11.24
CA MET A 62 4.98 -0.80 -11.35
C MET A 62 4.95 -2.24 -10.87
N SER A 63 6.04 -2.99 -11.05
CA SER A 63 6.10 -4.37 -10.56
C SER A 63 5.95 -4.44 -9.04
N ALA A 64 6.54 -3.47 -8.32
CA ALA A 64 6.39 -3.40 -6.88
C ALA A 64 4.96 -3.02 -6.50
N TRP A 65 4.36 -2.07 -7.21
CA TRP A 65 2.96 -1.70 -6.97
C TRP A 65 2.02 -2.90 -7.16
N LYS A 66 2.26 -3.69 -8.18
CA LYS A 66 1.43 -4.87 -8.44
C LYS A 66 1.54 -5.89 -7.33
N LYS A 67 2.75 -6.11 -6.82
CA LYS A 67 2.94 -7.03 -5.69
C LYS A 67 2.25 -6.51 -4.44
N LEU A 68 2.38 -5.22 -4.17
CA LEU A 68 1.71 -4.62 -3.01
C LEU A 68 0.21 -4.73 -3.12
N GLY A 69 -0.33 -4.53 -4.32
CA GLY A 69 -1.77 -4.70 -4.56
C GLY A 69 -2.23 -6.11 -4.28
N LYS A 70 -1.45 -7.10 -4.69
CA LYS A 70 -1.78 -8.49 -4.43
C LYS A 70 -1.77 -8.79 -2.93
N LEU A 71 -0.76 -8.28 -2.22
CA LEU A 71 -0.68 -8.45 -0.77
C LEU A 71 -1.86 -7.80 -0.06
N LEU A 72 -2.25 -6.62 -0.52
CA LEU A 72 -3.40 -5.92 0.05
C LEU A 72 -4.69 -6.71 -0.15
N ARG A 73 -4.89 -7.26 -1.34
CA ARG A 73 -6.10 -8.04 -1.61
C ARG A 73 -6.15 -9.30 -0.75
N THR A 74 -5.02 -9.96 -0.59
CA THR A 74 -4.93 -11.13 0.27
C THR A 74 -5.24 -10.77 1.72
N ARG A 75 -4.69 -9.65 2.19
CA ARG A 75 -4.93 -9.20 3.55
C ARG A 75 -6.39 -8.81 3.74
N ARG A 76 -6.99 -8.17 2.74
CA ARG A 76 -8.41 -7.82 2.80
C ARG A 76 -9.28 -9.06 2.96
N ALA A 77 -9.01 -10.10 2.19
CA ALA A 77 -9.77 -11.34 2.28
C ALA A 77 -9.64 -11.98 3.66
N GLN A 78 -8.43 -11.94 4.23
CA GLN A 78 -8.21 -12.47 5.57
C GLN A 78 -8.98 -11.67 6.61
N ILE A 79 -8.96 -10.35 6.49
CA ILE A 79 -9.68 -9.48 7.44
C ILE A 79 -11.17 -9.75 7.35
N GLU A 80 -11.71 -9.83 6.15
CA GLU A 80 -13.13 -10.10 5.96
C GLU A 80 -13.54 -11.45 6.56
N HIS A 81 -12.67 -12.44 6.38
CA HIS A 81 -12.92 -13.76 6.96
C HIS A 81 -13.09 -13.69 8.47
N TYR A 82 -12.24 -12.93 9.15
CA TYR A 82 -12.32 -12.83 10.61
C TYR A 82 -13.43 -11.90 11.07
N ILE A 83 -13.79 -10.92 10.26
CA ILE A 83 -14.97 -10.09 10.56
C ILE A 83 -16.22 -10.97 10.61
N ASP A 84 -16.33 -11.92 9.68
CA ASP A 84 -17.47 -12.85 9.65
C ASP A 84 -17.49 -13.78 10.85
N LYS A 85 -16.34 -14.00 11.48
CA LYS A 85 -16.23 -14.86 12.66
C LYS A 85 -16.54 -14.14 13.96
N LEU A 86 -16.67 -12.82 13.92
CA LEU A 86 -16.94 -12.06 15.12
C LEU A 86 -18.35 -12.36 15.63
N PRO A 87 -18.58 -12.28 16.95
CA PRO A 87 -19.94 -12.39 17.48
C PRO A 87 -20.80 -11.23 16.97
N PRO A 88 -22.12 -11.45 16.85
CA PRO A 88 -23.00 -10.41 16.29
C PRO A 88 -22.91 -9.07 17.00
N GLU A 89 -22.69 -9.06 18.32
CA GLU A 89 -22.58 -7.81 19.07
C GLU A 89 -21.35 -7.00 18.72
N ALA A 90 -20.32 -7.63 18.19
CA ALA A 90 -19.07 -6.98 17.88
C ALA A 90 -18.99 -6.49 16.44
N LYS A 91 -19.95 -6.88 15.61
CA LYS A 91 -19.98 -6.42 14.22
C LYS A 91 -20.62 -5.04 14.12
#